data_73782760ec06769d040c416b7634904a
#
_entry.id   73782760ec06769d040c416b7634904a
#
_cell.length_a   1.000
_cell.length_b   1.000
_cell.length_c   1.000
_cell.angle_alpha   90.00
_cell.angle_beta   90.00
_cell.angle_gamma   90.00
#
_symmetry.space_group_name_H-M   'P 1'
#
loop_
_entity.id
_entity.type
_entity.pdbx_description
1 polymer ?
#
loop_
_entity_poly.entity_id
_entity_poly.type
_entity_poly.pdbx_seq_one_letter_code
_entity_poly.pdbx_strand_id
1 'polypeptide(L)'
;MGTKIERENMKKKVLLGMSGGVDSSVSAIILQEQGYEVIGVTLNLFSCASCCSYIDVKSVCNTLGIPHFIIEGKDVFQKYVINDFINCYKKCTTPNPCIECNKYMKFGLMYEKAKELGCDYIATGHYAKTEYCEKYNQYVLKKSNAGKKDQS
;
A
#
# COMPACT_ATOMS: atom_id res chain seq x y z
N MET A 1 4.58 -29.88 9.18
CA MET A 1 3.20 -29.60 9.68
C MET A 1 3.37 -28.96 11.05
N GLY A 2 3.43 -27.63 11.13
CA GLY A 2 3.46 -26.90 12.41
C GLY A 2 2.08 -26.94 13.05
N THR A 3 2.03 -27.20 14.35
CA THR A 3 0.80 -27.30 15.11
C THR A 3 0.07 -25.95 15.17
N LYS A 4 -1.26 -25.98 15.31
CA LYS A 4 -2.13 -24.79 15.39
C LYS A 4 -1.67 -23.80 16.47
N ILE A 5 -1.03 -24.29 17.53
CA ILE A 5 -0.51 -23.53 18.67
C ILE A 5 0.75 -22.70 18.29
N GLU A 6 1.58 -23.17 17.35
CA GLU A 6 2.77 -22.42 16.91
C GLU A 6 2.40 -21.22 16.03
N ARG A 7 1.25 -21.24 15.35
CA ARG A 7 0.76 -20.10 14.54
C ARG A 7 0.13 -18.99 15.38
N GLU A 8 -0.37 -19.29 16.58
CA GLU A 8 -0.97 -18.29 17.48
C GLU A 8 0.08 -17.40 18.16
N ASN A 9 1.35 -17.82 18.20
CA ASN A 9 2.45 -17.07 18.84
C ASN A 9 3.37 -16.33 17.86
N MET A 10 3.16 -16.47 16.54
CA MET A 10 3.95 -15.73 15.55
C MET A 10 3.34 -14.34 15.32
N LYS A 11 4.20 -13.30 15.35
CA LYS A 11 3.78 -11.93 14.98
C LYS A 11 3.19 -11.96 13.58
N LYS A 12 2.02 -11.37 13.41
CA LYS A 12 1.39 -11.22 12.09
C LYS A 12 2.19 -10.28 11.23
N LYS A 13 2.35 -10.62 9.95
CA LYS A 13 3.16 -9.88 8.99
C LYS A 13 2.31 -8.90 8.18
N VAL A 14 2.80 -7.68 8.03
CA VAL A 14 2.13 -6.62 7.27
C VAL A 14 3.05 -6.10 6.17
N LEU A 15 2.61 -6.14 4.92
CA LEU A 15 3.27 -5.46 3.81
C LEU A 15 2.77 -4.01 3.75
N LEU A 16 3.64 -3.05 4.02
CA LEU A 16 3.33 -1.62 4.05
C LEU A 16 3.87 -0.91 2.81
N GLY A 17 2.99 -0.20 2.11
CA GLY A 17 3.37 0.69 1.01
C GLY A 17 4.13 1.92 1.53
N MET A 18 5.41 2.02 1.17
CA MET A 18 6.31 3.11 1.55
C MET A 18 6.49 4.08 0.38
N SER A 19 6.07 5.32 0.56
CA SER A 19 6.17 6.38 -0.47
C SER A 19 7.34 7.35 -0.26
N GLY A 20 8.06 7.21 0.86
CA GLY A 20 9.07 8.20 1.28
C GLY A 20 8.49 9.41 2.02
N GLY A 21 7.17 9.53 2.11
CA GLY A 21 6.50 10.58 2.86
C GLY A 21 6.35 10.24 4.35
N VAL A 22 6.08 11.27 5.15
CA VAL A 22 5.89 11.17 6.61
C VAL A 22 4.77 10.19 6.97
N ASP A 23 3.65 10.23 6.26
CA ASP A 23 2.47 9.43 6.59
C ASP A 23 2.75 7.92 6.54
N SER A 24 3.48 7.44 5.51
CA SER A 24 3.87 6.03 5.41
C SER A 24 4.92 5.64 6.45
N SER A 25 5.85 6.54 6.79
CA SER A 25 6.88 6.29 7.80
C SER A 25 6.27 6.19 9.20
N VAL A 26 5.35 7.07 9.54
CA VAL A 26 4.60 7.02 10.81
C VAL A 26 3.74 5.75 10.88
N SER A 27 3.11 5.35 9.77
CA SER A 27 2.35 4.09 9.72
C SER A 27 3.21 2.88 10.03
N ALA A 28 4.49 2.87 9.59
CA ALA A 28 5.43 1.80 9.92
C ALA A 28 5.68 1.70 11.44
N ILE A 29 5.91 2.84 12.09
CA ILE A 29 6.13 2.91 13.55
C ILE A 29 4.90 2.41 14.30
N ILE A 30 3.71 2.91 13.95
CA ILE A 30 2.46 2.51 14.61
C ILE A 30 2.23 1.00 14.47
N LEU A 31 2.47 0.42 13.31
CA LEU A 31 2.31 -1.03 13.10
C LEU A 31 3.31 -1.84 13.93
N GLN A 32 4.56 -1.39 14.05
CA GLN A 32 5.57 -2.03 14.90
C GLN A 32 5.17 -1.95 16.39
N GLU A 33 4.68 -0.80 16.87
CA GLU A 33 4.19 -0.62 18.23
C GLU A 33 2.97 -1.50 18.54
N GLN A 34 2.13 -1.79 17.54
CA GLN A 34 1.02 -2.73 17.64
C GLN A 34 1.46 -4.20 17.60
N GLY A 35 2.76 -4.46 17.47
CA GLY A 35 3.35 -5.80 17.52
C GLY A 35 3.39 -6.54 16.18
N TYR A 36 3.11 -5.90 15.05
CA TYR A 36 3.25 -6.48 13.74
C TYR A 36 4.72 -6.58 13.29
N GLU A 37 5.01 -7.60 12.48
CA GLU A 37 6.23 -7.67 11.68
C GLU A 37 5.99 -6.88 10.38
N VAL A 38 6.64 -5.73 10.25
CA VAL A 38 6.42 -4.82 9.10
C VAL A 38 7.46 -5.07 8.02
N ILE A 39 7.00 -5.20 6.78
CA ILE A 39 7.82 -5.25 5.57
C ILE A 39 7.45 -4.06 4.70
N GLY A 40 8.42 -3.21 4.37
CA GLY A 40 8.22 -2.06 3.51
C GLY A 40 8.26 -2.44 2.03
N VAL A 41 7.41 -1.82 1.22
CA VAL A 41 7.44 -1.98 -0.23
C VAL A 41 7.25 -0.65 -0.95
N THR A 42 8.01 -0.42 -2.01
CA THR A 42 7.85 0.75 -2.90
C THR A 42 7.58 0.30 -4.32
N LEU A 43 6.58 0.93 -4.96
CA LEU A 43 6.25 0.68 -6.35
C LEU A 43 7.12 1.55 -7.25
N ASN A 44 7.92 0.93 -8.12
CA ASN A 44 8.66 1.62 -9.18
C ASN A 44 7.77 1.71 -10.43
N LEU A 45 7.19 2.88 -10.65
CA LEU A 45 6.23 3.14 -11.75
C LEU A 45 6.88 3.79 -12.96
N PHE A 46 8.04 4.44 -12.78
CA PHE A 46 8.72 5.21 -13.81
C PHE A 46 10.22 4.87 -13.83
N SER A 47 10.79 4.79 -15.02
CA SER A 47 12.24 4.61 -15.21
C SER A 47 13.00 5.93 -14.96
N CYS A 48 12.83 6.53 -13.79
CA CYS A 48 13.56 7.74 -13.46
C CYS A 48 14.70 7.39 -12.50
N ALA A 49 15.94 7.45 -12.99
CA ALA A 49 17.14 7.22 -12.19
C ALA A 49 17.34 8.27 -11.07
N SER A 50 16.59 9.37 -11.11
CA SER A 50 16.70 10.50 -10.19
C SER A 50 15.56 10.62 -9.18
N CYS A 51 14.71 9.61 -9.01
CA CYS A 51 13.69 9.63 -7.95
C CYS A 51 14.37 9.51 -6.58
N CYS A 52 14.73 10.64 -5.99
CA CYS A 52 15.33 10.77 -4.66
C CYS A 52 14.55 10.02 -3.56
N SER A 53 13.25 9.79 -3.78
CA SER A 53 12.38 9.09 -2.84
C SER A 53 12.82 7.66 -2.46
N TYR A 54 13.54 6.94 -3.32
CA TYR A 54 14.02 5.59 -2.98
C TYR A 54 15.13 5.60 -1.93
N ILE A 55 16.02 6.60 -1.98
CA ILE A 55 17.11 6.74 -1.01
C ILE A 55 16.51 7.05 0.35
N ASP A 56 15.53 7.96 0.39
CA ASP A 56 14.85 8.35 1.63
C ASP A 56 14.08 7.19 2.23
N VAL A 57 13.32 6.43 1.42
CA VAL A 57 12.61 5.23 1.89
C VAL A 57 13.57 4.20 2.45
N LYS A 58 14.65 3.91 1.75
CA LYS A 58 15.65 2.93 2.21
C LYS A 58 16.29 3.37 3.53
N SER A 59 16.59 4.65 3.68
CA SER A 59 17.12 5.22 4.94
C SER A 59 16.14 5.05 6.09
N VAL A 60 14.87 5.39 5.88
CA VAL A 60 13.81 5.21 6.88
C VAL A 60 13.65 3.74 7.27
N CYS A 61 13.57 2.85 6.29
CA CYS A 61 13.44 1.41 6.55
C CYS A 61 14.63 0.85 7.34
N ASN A 62 15.85 1.27 7.01
CA ASN A 62 17.05 0.89 7.75
C ASN A 62 17.00 1.40 9.20
N THR A 63 16.58 2.64 9.42
CA THR A 63 16.45 3.22 10.76
C THR A 63 15.40 2.50 11.61
N LEU A 64 14.30 2.07 10.99
CA LEU A 64 13.23 1.32 11.67
C LEU A 64 13.53 -0.19 11.78
N GLY A 65 14.61 -0.67 11.17
CA GLY A 65 14.96 -2.10 11.15
C GLY A 65 13.96 -2.98 10.40
N ILE A 66 13.27 -2.43 9.37
CA ILE A 66 12.31 -3.18 8.55
C ILE A 66 12.92 -3.54 7.19
N PRO A 67 12.69 -4.76 6.69
CA PRO A 67 13.08 -5.13 5.34
C PRO A 67 12.31 -4.30 4.30
N HIS A 68 12.97 -3.95 3.19
CA HIS A 68 12.37 -3.14 2.13
C HIS A 68 12.56 -3.79 0.77
N PHE A 69 11.48 -3.86 0.00
CA PHE A 69 11.45 -4.39 -1.36
C PHE A 69 10.97 -3.34 -2.36
N ILE A 70 11.41 -3.46 -3.60
CA ILE A 70 10.92 -2.66 -4.73
C ILE A 70 10.12 -3.58 -5.64
N ILE A 71 8.93 -3.15 -6.04
CA ILE A 71 8.11 -3.83 -7.03
C ILE A 71 8.19 -3.04 -8.34
N GLU A 72 8.67 -3.69 -9.39
CA GLU A 72 8.63 -3.14 -10.73
C GLU A 72 7.21 -3.18 -11.29
N GLY A 73 6.60 -2.01 -11.42
CA GLY A 73 5.21 -1.87 -11.83
C GLY A 73 5.01 -1.11 -13.15
N LYS A 74 6.09 -0.77 -13.86
CA LYS A 74 6.05 0.08 -15.04
C LYS A 74 5.09 -0.43 -16.13
N ASP A 75 5.16 -1.69 -16.49
CA ASP A 75 4.35 -2.25 -17.58
C ASP A 75 2.87 -2.29 -17.20
N VAL A 76 2.58 -2.65 -15.95
CA VAL A 76 1.21 -2.66 -15.42
C VAL A 76 0.66 -1.23 -15.34
N PHE A 77 1.47 -0.27 -14.90
CA PHE A 77 1.11 1.14 -14.83
C PHE A 77 0.84 1.72 -16.24
N GLN A 78 1.71 1.44 -17.20
CA GLN A 78 1.51 1.85 -18.60
C GLN A 78 0.21 1.28 -19.15
N LYS A 79 -0.04 -0.01 -18.93
CA LYS A 79 -1.21 -0.71 -19.48
C LYS A 79 -2.53 -0.21 -18.90
N TYR A 80 -2.63 -0.11 -17.59
CA TYR A 80 -3.91 0.10 -16.91
C TYR A 80 -4.16 1.53 -16.48
N VAL A 81 -3.11 2.34 -16.31
CA VAL A 81 -3.26 3.73 -15.87
C VAL A 81 -3.04 4.70 -17.02
N ILE A 82 -1.90 4.62 -17.70
CA ILE A 82 -1.56 5.59 -18.75
C ILE A 82 -2.43 5.37 -19.99
N ASN A 83 -2.59 4.14 -20.44
CA ASN A 83 -3.40 3.85 -21.63
C ASN A 83 -4.89 4.15 -21.36
N ASP A 84 -5.40 3.85 -20.16
CA ASP A 84 -6.77 4.22 -19.80
C ASP A 84 -6.97 5.74 -19.78
N PHE A 85 -6.04 6.48 -19.17
CA PHE A 85 -6.03 7.94 -19.18
C PHE A 85 -6.14 8.50 -20.61
N ILE A 86 -5.31 8.02 -21.52
CA ILE A 86 -5.32 8.45 -22.93
C ILE A 86 -6.65 8.10 -23.61
N ASN A 87 -7.17 6.88 -23.35
CA ASN A 87 -8.40 6.40 -23.96
C ASN A 87 -9.64 7.17 -23.47
N CYS A 88 -9.67 7.59 -22.20
CA CYS A 88 -10.73 8.44 -21.68
C CYS A 88 -10.78 9.78 -22.40
N TYR A 89 -9.64 10.43 -22.60
CA TYR A 89 -9.61 11.69 -23.36
C TYR A 89 -10.03 11.51 -24.82
N LYS A 90 -9.60 10.44 -25.48
CA LYS A 90 -10.04 10.12 -26.85
C LYS A 90 -11.56 9.92 -26.96
N LYS A 91 -12.20 9.49 -25.87
CA LYS A 91 -13.67 9.28 -25.79
C LYS A 91 -14.39 10.50 -25.20
N CYS A 92 -13.71 11.62 -25.01
CA CYS A 92 -14.26 12.83 -24.38
C CYS A 92 -14.85 12.56 -22.97
N THR A 93 -14.27 11.63 -22.21
CA THR A 93 -14.63 11.35 -20.82
C THR A 93 -13.52 11.79 -19.87
N THR A 94 -13.88 12.14 -18.63
CA THR A 94 -12.89 12.54 -17.61
C THR A 94 -12.23 11.31 -17.00
N PRO A 95 -10.89 11.14 -17.13
CA PRO A 95 -10.19 10.03 -16.51
C PRO A 95 -10.05 10.19 -15.00
N ASN A 96 -10.01 9.08 -14.27
CA ASN A 96 -9.59 9.06 -12.88
C ASN A 96 -8.44 8.08 -12.66
N PRO A 97 -7.20 8.48 -12.96
CA PRO A 97 -6.04 7.59 -12.89
C PRO A 97 -5.77 7.08 -11.47
N CYS A 98 -6.22 7.79 -10.43
CA CYS A 98 -6.04 7.35 -9.04
C CYS A 98 -6.81 6.07 -8.73
N ILE A 99 -8.02 5.91 -9.28
CA ILE A 99 -8.82 4.71 -9.11
C ILE A 99 -8.11 3.51 -9.73
N GLU A 100 -7.68 3.63 -10.99
CA GLU A 100 -6.98 2.55 -11.69
C GLU A 100 -5.62 2.23 -11.03
N CYS A 101 -4.89 3.26 -10.60
CA CYS A 101 -3.66 3.08 -9.84
C CYS A 101 -3.90 2.32 -8.51
N ASN A 102 -4.91 2.71 -7.74
CA ASN A 102 -5.23 2.00 -6.51
C ASN A 102 -5.57 0.53 -6.79
N LYS A 103 -6.44 0.27 -7.79
CA LYS A 103 -6.92 -1.07 -8.14
C LYS A 103 -5.79 -2.00 -8.58
N TYR A 104 -5.00 -1.59 -9.57
CA TYR A 104 -4.01 -2.49 -10.19
C TYR A 104 -2.63 -2.43 -9.56
N MET A 105 -2.23 -1.28 -9.02
CA MET A 105 -0.90 -1.10 -8.46
C MET A 105 -0.90 -1.35 -6.94
N LYS A 106 -1.60 -0.49 -6.17
CA LYS A 106 -1.52 -0.55 -4.71
C LYS A 106 -2.21 -1.79 -4.14
N PHE A 107 -3.43 -2.10 -4.60
CA PHE A 107 -4.16 -3.28 -4.12
C PHE A 107 -4.04 -4.50 -5.03
N GLY A 108 -3.46 -4.35 -6.22
CA GLY A 108 -3.12 -5.43 -7.12
C GLY A 108 -1.72 -5.98 -6.86
N LEU A 109 -0.68 -5.29 -7.37
CA LEU A 109 0.71 -5.77 -7.26
C LEU A 109 1.19 -5.93 -5.82
N MET A 110 0.81 -5.02 -4.91
CA MET A 110 1.15 -5.18 -3.50
C MET A 110 0.50 -6.41 -2.88
N TYR A 111 -0.74 -6.73 -3.24
CA TYR A 111 -1.41 -7.92 -2.75
C TYR A 111 -0.72 -9.22 -3.20
N GLU A 112 -0.34 -9.30 -4.47
CA GLU A 112 0.42 -10.44 -4.98
C GLU A 112 1.79 -10.57 -4.28
N LYS A 113 2.48 -9.45 -4.07
CA LYS A 113 3.75 -9.44 -3.33
C LYS A 113 3.58 -9.83 -1.87
N ALA A 114 2.49 -9.42 -1.24
CA ALA A 114 2.16 -9.82 0.13
C ALA A 114 1.98 -11.34 0.26
N LYS A 115 1.29 -11.97 -0.70
CA LYS A 115 1.16 -13.43 -0.76
C LYS A 115 2.51 -14.13 -0.92
N GLU A 116 3.34 -13.62 -1.84
CA GLU A 116 4.69 -14.17 -2.10
C GLU A 116 5.55 -14.14 -0.83
N LEU A 117 5.48 -13.05 -0.06
CA LEU A 117 6.23 -12.86 1.18
C LEU A 117 5.57 -13.51 2.41
N GLY A 118 4.40 -14.12 2.25
CA GLY A 118 3.66 -14.73 3.35
C GLY A 118 3.13 -13.72 4.37
N CYS A 119 2.77 -12.50 3.90
CA CYS A 119 2.17 -11.48 4.74
C CYS A 119 0.68 -11.76 4.98
N ASP A 120 0.21 -11.51 6.21
CA ASP A 120 -1.20 -11.65 6.58
C ASP A 120 -2.05 -10.47 6.12
N TYR A 121 -1.43 -9.27 6.03
CA TYR A 121 -2.10 -8.02 5.70
C TYR A 121 -1.29 -7.16 4.73
N ILE A 122 -2.00 -6.26 4.05
CA ILE A 122 -1.41 -5.10 3.34
C ILE A 122 -1.85 -3.82 4.05
N ALA A 123 -0.96 -2.84 4.08
CA ALA A 123 -1.23 -1.52 4.67
C ALA A 123 -0.70 -0.40 3.78
N THR A 124 -1.31 0.75 3.91
CA THR A 124 -0.90 1.99 3.22
C THR A 124 -1.12 3.18 4.15
N GLY A 125 -0.41 4.28 3.92
CA GLY A 125 -0.59 5.53 4.65
C GLY A 125 -1.81 6.36 4.19
N HIS A 126 -2.88 5.73 3.67
CA HIS A 126 -4.08 6.45 3.25
C HIS A 126 -4.90 6.93 4.46
N TYR A 127 -5.44 8.14 4.34
CA TYR A 127 -6.36 8.72 5.31
C TYR A 127 -7.78 8.26 5.05
N ALA A 128 -8.16 7.16 5.68
CA ALA A 128 -9.50 6.59 5.62
C ALA A 128 -9.86 6.01 6.98
N LYS A 129 -11.15 5.82 7.26
CA LYS A 129 -11.65 5.16 8.46
C LYS A 129 -12.45 3.93 8.07
N THR A 130 -12.23 2.83 8.77
CA THR A 130 -13.09 1.65 8.68
C THR A 130 -13.88 1.50 9.97
N GLU A 131 -15.14 1.09 9.87
CA GLU A 131 -16.01 0.87 11.00
C GLU A 131 -16.94 -0.31 10.70
N TYR A 132 -17.17 -1.16 11.71
CA TYR A 132 -18.15 -2.22 11.55
C TYR A 132 -19.56 -1.62 11.60
N CYS A 133 -20.37 -1.95 10.60
CA CYS A 133 -21.74 -1.48 10.49
C CYS A 133 -22.70 -2.65 10.72
N GLU A 134 -23.38 -2.66 11.86
CA GLU A 134 -24.35 -3.69 12.22
C GLU A 134 -25.48 -3.82 11.18
N LYS A 135 -25.92 -2.70 10.61
CA LYS A 135 -26.97 -2.68 9.58
C LYS A 135 -26.64 -3.54 8.36
N TYR A 136 -25.37 -3.58 7.97
CA TYR A 136 -24.89 -4.34 6.79
C TYR A 136 -24.14 -5.60 7.18
N ASN A 137 -23.93 -5.83 8.49
CA ASN A 137 -23.14 -6.94 9.03
C ASN A 137 -21.76 -7.07 8.39
N GLN A 138 -21.09 -5.92 8.15
CA GLN A 138 -19.77 -5.84 7.51
C GLN A 138 -19.02 -4.57 7.89
N TYR A 139 -17.72 -4.58 7.65
CA TYR A 139 -16.93 -3.35 7.72
C TYR A 139 -17.24 -2.44 6.53
N VAL A 140 -17.42 -1.16 6.81
CA VAL A 140 -17.65 -0.11 5.81
C VAL A 140 -16.52 0.91 5.83
N LEU A 141 -16.20 1.44 4.67
CA LEU A 141 -15.25 2.55 4.53
C LEU A 141 -15.99 3.87 4.80
N LYS A 142 -15.41 4.69 5.64
CA LYS A 142 -15.93 6.02 5.99
C LYS A 142 -14.87 7.08 5.73
N LYS A 143 -15.34 8.32 5.59
CA LYS A 143 -14.45 9.49 5.50
C LYS A 143 -13.51 9.57 6.70
N SER A 144 -12.30 10.00 6.43
CA SER A 144 -11.29 10.27 7.43
C SER A 144 -11.73 11.43 8.36
N ASN A 145 -11.30 11.39 9.61
CA ASN A 145 -11.45 12.53 10.53
C ASN A 145 -10.49 13.68 10.19
N ALA A 146 -9.55 13.47 9.27
CA ALA A 146 -8.51 14.44 8.89
C ALA A 146 -8.98 15.53 7.92
N GLY A 147 -10.28 15.69 7.70
CA GLY A 147 -10.88 16.76 6.89
C GLY A 147 -10.32 16.83 5.48
N LYS A 148 -9.43 17.78 5.20
CA LYS A 148 -8.86 18.03 3.86
C LYS A 148 -7.99 16.89 3.30
N LYS A 149 -7.59 15.91 4.11
CA LYS A 149 -6.76 14.75 3.70
C LYS A 149 -7.57 13.46 3.51
N ASP A 150 -8.88 13.54 3.42
CA ASP A 150 -9.71 12.36 3.19
C ASP A 150 -9.37 11.68 1.86
N GLN A 151 -9.13 10.35 1.92
CA GLN A 151 -8.75 9.51 0.78
C GLN A 151 -9.60 8.23 0.72
N SER A 152 -10.80 8.26 1.34
CA SER A 152 -11.75 7.14 1.32
C SER A 152 -12.39 6.90 -0.06
#